data_1745ad859d3f0a6009f15019b6cc1bf6
#
_entry.id   1745ad859d3f0a6009f15019b6cc1bf6
#
_cell.length_a   1.000
_cell.length_b   1.000
_cell.length_c   1.000
_cell.angle_alpha   90.00
_cell.angle_beta   90.00
_cell.angle_gamma   90.00
#
_symmetry.space_group_name_H-M   'P 1'
#
loop_
_entity.id
_entity.type
_entity.pdbx_description
1 polymer ?
#
loop_
_entity_poly.entity_id
_entity_poly.type
_entity_poly.pdbx_seq_one_letter_code
_entity_poly.pdbx_strand_id
1 'polypeptide(L)'
;IFPLIQQNKIWLGYGFKGGAGHFISNYEDTATAGNHKEGMIRVSGVHWFTNLETKKRHEDLILYKSYSPEEYPKYENYDAIDVTKTSEIPFDYDGLMGVPITFLDKYNPEQFEIIGNACDTDWIRSAGFKPLGQATIDRLRKQGNKAHVTANMNSPYIIKDGLVTLPYARIIIKKK
;
A
#
# COMPACT_ATOMS: atom_id res chain seq x y z
N ILE A 1 11.89 7.32 5.13
CA ILE A 1 12.08 6.62 3.84
C ILE A 1 11.01 7.03 2.83
N PHE A 2 9.72 6.97 3.17
CA PHE A 2 8.63 7.24 2.22
C PHE A 2 8.70 8.64 1.55
N PRO A 3 8.99 9.74 2.26
CA PRO A 3 9.18 11.05 1.62
C PRO A 3 10.30 11.09 0.58
N LEU A 4 11.35 10.29 0.75
CA LEU A 4 12.43 10.18 -0.24
C LEU A 4 11.98 9.40 -1.49
N ILE A 5 11.13 8.39 -1.33
CA ILE A 5 10.52 7.67 -2.45
C ILE A 5 9.60 8.62 -3.23
N GLN A 6 8.74 9.36 -2.54
CA GLN A 6 7.82 10.33 -3.12
C GLN A 6 8.56 11.45 -3.88
N GLN A 7 9.70 11.92 -3.34
CA GLN A 7 10.59 12.87 -4.00
C GLN A 7 11.47 12.26 -5.09
N ASN A 8 11.31 10.97 -5.37
CA ASN A 8 12.07 10.26 -6.37
C ASN A 8 13.59 10.22 -6.13
N LYS A 9 14.01 10.25 -4.85
CA LYS A 9 15.41 10.21 -4.44
C LYS A 9 15.93 8.81 -4.14
N ILE A 10 15.02 7.91 -3.75
CA ILE A 10 15.31 6.48 -3.55
C ILE A 10 14.13 5.66 -4.04
N TRP A 11 14.37 4.40 -4.34
CA TRP A 11 13.35 3.43 -4.78
C TRP A 11 13.65 2.03 -4.27
N LEU A 12 12.67 1.15 -4.43
CA LEU A 12 12.81 -0.24 -4.01
C LEU A 12 13.91 -0.92 -4.83
N GLY A 13 14.85 -1.57 -4.15
CA GLY A 13 15.94 -2.27 -4.80
C GLY A 13 15.47 -3.51 -5.56
N TYR A 14 16.17 -3.83 -6.64
CA TYR A 14 15.89 -4.99 -7.48
C TYR A 14 16.34 -6.30 -6.82
N GLY A 15 15.59 -7.37 -7.08
CA GLY A 15 15.96 -8.73 -6.72
C GLY A 15 15.48 -9.22 -5.36
N PHE A 16 15.00 -8.34 -4.49
CA PHE A 16 14.41 -8.70 -3.21
C PHE A 16 12.93 -8.31 -3.18
N LYS A 17 12.05 -9.26 -3.43
CA LYS A 17 10.59 -9.03 -3.58
C LYS A 17 9.85 -8.96 -2.24
N GLY A 18 10.54 -8.66 -1.16
CA GLY A 18 9.98 -8.73 0.18
C GLY A 18 9.95 -10.16 0.73
N GLY A 19 9.41 -10.33 1.90
CA GLY A 19 9.39 -11.60 2.62
C GLY A 19 10.34 -11.58 3.82
N ALA A 20 10.94 -12.72 4.14
CA ALA A 20 11.86 -12.82 5.26
C ALA A 20 13.32 -12.83 4.79
N GLY A 21 14.11 -11.91 5.31
CA GLY A 21 15.57 -11.95 5.24
C GLY A 21 16.14 -12.83 6.36
N HIS A 22 17.26 -13.50 6.09
CA HIS A 22 18.03 -14.24 7.09
C HIS A 22 19.36 -13.54 7.27
N PHE A 23 19.69 -13.20 8.51
CA PHE A 23 20.87 -12.41 8.85
C PHE A 23 21.67 -13.10 9.95
N ILE A 24 23.00 -13.03 9.86
CA ILE A 24 23.86 -13.37 10.99
C ILE A 24 23.76 -12.23 11.99
N SER A 25 23.42 -12.53 13.24
CA SER A 25 23.26 -11.53 14.29
C SER A 25 23.61 -12.11 15.65
N ASN A 26 24.23 -11.29 16.49
CA ASN A 26 24.48 -11.58 17.90
C ASN A 26 23.25 -11.36 18.79
N TYR A 27 22.14 -10.85 18.23
CA TYR A 27 20.87 -10.64 18.95
C TYR A 27 19.94 -11.81 18.68
N GLU A 28 19.74 -12.65 19.67
CA GLU A 28 18.92 -13.86 19.55
C GLU A 28 17.41 -13.58 19.44
N ASP A 29 16.94 -12.39 19.80
CA ASP A 29 15.54 -12.13 20.11
C ASP A 29 14.85 -11.00 19.30
N THR A 30 15.42 -10.56 18.19
CA THR A 30 14.82 -9.53 17.35
C THR A 30 13.83 -10.06 16.33
N ALA A 31 13.60 -11.36 16.30
CA ALA A 31 12.81 -11.98 15.25
C ALA A 31 11.42 -12.33 15.74
N THR A 32 10.44 -11.80 15.06
CA THR A 32 9.12 -12.37 15.02
C THR A 32 9.20 -13.85 14.62
N ALA A 33 8.94 -14.70 15.58
CA ALA A 33 8.54 -16.11 15.52
C ALA A 33 8.96 -16.98 14.33
N GLY A 34 9.70 -18.04 14.65
CA GLY A 34 9.68 -19.30 13.93
C GLY A 34 10.55 -19.39 12.67
N ASN A 35 11.15 -20.56 12.46
CA ASN A 35 11.90 -20.93 11.28
C ASN A 35 13.20 -20.15 11.03
N HIS A 36 14.03 -20.03 12.06
CA HIS A 36 15.41 -19.60 11.88
C HIS A 36 16.21 -20.69 11.15
N LYS A 37 17.09 -20.26 10.25
CA LYS A 37 18.16 -21.14 9.75
C LYS A 37 19.26 -21.17 10.79
N GLU A 38 19.95 -22.30 10.90
CA GLU A 38 21.06 -22.45 11.84
C GLU A 38 22.08 -21.30 11.71
N GLY A 39 22.40 -20.65 12.84
CA GLY A 39 23.30 -19.49 12.87
C GLY A 39 22.75 -18.18 12.29
N MET A 40 21.46 -18.12 11.95
CA MET A 40 20.83 -16.93 11.37
C MET A 40 19.50 -16.62 12.04
N ILE A 41 19.21 -15.34 12.20
CA ILE A 41 17.86 -14.86 12.57
C ILE A 41 17.07 -14.55 11.31
N ARG A 42 15.76 -14.86 11.35
CA ARG A 42 14.79 -14.53 10.31
C ARG A 42 14.08 -13.23 10.68
N VAL A 43 14.14 -12.23 9.80
CA VAL A 43 13.42 -10.96 9.94
C VAL A 43 12.39 -10.86 8.83
N SER A 44 11.11 -10.69 9.21
CA SER A 44 10.01 -10.54 8.25
C SER A 44 9.92 -9.12 7.71
N GLY A 45 9.38 -8.98 6.49
CA GLY A 45 9.09 -7.67 5.89
C GLY A 45 10.34 -6.85 5.56
N VAL A 46 11.47 -7.48 5.32
CA VAL A 46 12.72 -6.78 4.95
C VAL A 46 12.63 -6.30 3.52
N HIS A 47 12.93 -5.02 3.33
CA HIS A 47 13.09 -4.38 2.03
C HIS A 47 14.37 -3.57 2.03
N TRP A 48 15.00 -3.44 0.88
CA TRP A 48 16.11 -2.52 0.72
C TRP A 48 15.79 -1.47 -0.34
N PHE A 49 16.32 -0.29 -0.15
CA PHE A 49 16.12 0.86 -1.02
C PHE A 49 17.46 1.32 -1.56
N THR A 50 17.44 1.92 -2.75
CA THR A 50 18.64 2.37 -3.45
C THR A 50 18.37 3.67 -4.20
N ASN A 51 19.41 4.39 -4.51
CA ASN A 51 19.42 5.52 -5.45
C ASN A 51 20.16 5.18 -6.77
N LEU A 52 20.54 3.91 -6.94
CA LEU A 52 21.21 3.46 -8.17
C LEU A 52 20.18 3.32 -9.30
N GLU A 53 20.43 3.96 -10.41
CA GLU A 53 19.57 3.86 -11.59
C GLU A 53 19.54 2.42 -12.14
N THR A 54 18.34 1.97 -12.49
CA THR A 54 18.11 0.68 -13.12
C THR A 54 17.13 0.82 -14.28
N LYS A 55 17.29 0.03 -15.32
CA LYS A 55 16.35 0.02 -16.46
C LYS A 55 14.91 -0.23 -16.03
N LYS A 56 14.71 -1.13 -15.07
CA LYS A 56 13.39 -1.51 -14.56
C LYS A 56 12.58 -0.30 -14.05
N ARG A 57 13.26 0.70 -13.51
CA ARG A 57 12.61 1.91 -12.98
C ARG A 57 11.95 2.77 -14.05
N HIS A 58 12.40 2.67 -15.28
CA HIS A 58 11.92 3.42 -16.45
C HIS A 58 11.03 2.55 -17.36
N GLU A 59 10.74 1.31 -16.96
CA GLU A 59 9.82 0.46 -17.70
C GLU A 59 8.38 0.86 -17.39
N ASP A 60 7.61 1.18 -18.44
CA ASP A 60 6.20 1.47 -18.27
C ASP A 60 5.41 0.25 -17.82
N LEU A 61 4.53 0.45 -16.86
CA LEU A 61 3.52 -0.54 -16.52
C LEU A 61 2.49 -0.60 -17.65
N ILE A 62 2.33 -1.78 -18.25
CA ILE A 62 1.32 -2.00 -19.28
C ILE A 62 -0.06 -1.99 -18.63
N LEU A 63 -0.87 -0.99 -18.97
CA LEU A 63 -2.23 -0.81 -18.49
C LEU A 63 -3.19 -1.33 -19.54
N TYR A 64 -4.02 -2.32 -19.19
CA TYR A 64 -4.95 -2.96 -20.11
C TYR A 64 -6.41 -2.94 -19.66
N LYS A 65 -6.66 -2.53 -18.40
CA LYS A 65 -7.99 -2.44 -17.82
C LYS A 65 -8.59 -1.06 -18.08
N SER A 66 -9.88 -1.02 -18.42
CA SER A 66 -10.68 0.21 -18.41
C SER A 66 -11.31 0.42 -17.04
N TYR A 67 -11.55 1.65 -16.69
CA TYR A 67 -12.28 2.01 -15.49
C TYR A 67 -13.78 1.65 -15.60
N SER A 68 -14.32 1.10 -14.54
CA SER A 68 -15.76 1.04 -14.30
C SER A 68 -16.06 1.19 -12.80
N PRO A 69 -17.14 1.89 -12.43
CA PRO A 69 -17.47 2.08 -11.00
C PRO A 69 -17.73 0.76 -10.26
N GLU A 70 -18.16 -0.28 -10.96
CA GLU A 70 -18.45 -1.59 -10.40
C GLU A 70 -17.19 -2.36 -10.04
N GLU A 71 -16.13 -2.25 -10.87
CA GLU A 71 -14.86 -2.92 -10.63
C GLU A 71 -13.96 -2.13 -9.65
N TYR A 72 -14.04 -0.80 -9.68
CA TYR A 72 -13.17 0.10 -8.91
C TYR A 72 -13.98 0.95 -7.93
N PRO A 73 -14.36 0.40 -6.77
CA PRO A 73 -15.12 1.14 -5.78
C PRO A 73 -14.33 2.34 -5.26
N LYS A 74 -15.01 3.46 -5.02
CA LYS A 74 -14.44 4.60 -4.31
C LYS A 74 -14.33 4.32 -2.82
N TYR A 75 -13.34 4.93 -2.18
CA TYR A 75 -13.31 4.99 -0.72
C TYR A 75 -14.46 5.86 -0.22
N GLU A 76 -15.09 5.41 0.87
CA GLU A 76 -16.20 6.15 1.49
C GLU A 76 -15.72 7.43 2.18
N ASN A 77 -14.45 7.46 2.58
CA ASN A 77 -13.88 8.55 3.37
C ASN A 77 -12.76 9.32 2.66
N TYR A 78 -12.56 9.07 1.36
CA TYR A 78 -11.56 9.81 0.56
C TYR A 78 -11.91 9.75 -0.93
N ASP A 79 -11.64 10.81 -1.68
CA ASP A 79 -11.94 10.84 -3.12
C ASP A 79 -10.85 10.16 -3.96
N ALA A 80 -10.79 8.85 -3.83
CA ALA A 80 -9.94 7.97 -4.64
C ALA A 80 -10.65 6.62 -4.85
N ILE A 81 -10.30 5.91 -5.91
CA ILE A 81 -10.75 4.53 -6.15
C ILE A 81 -9.82 3.51 -5.51
N ASP A 82 -10.34 2.34 -5.13
CA ASP A 82 -9.51 1.21 -4.70
C ASP A 82 -9.15 0.32 -5.89
N VAL A 83 -7.86 0.11 -6.08
CA VAL A 83 -7.32 -0.81 -7.07
C VAL A 83 -6.75 -2.02 -6.36
N THR A 84 -7.35 -3.18 -6.54
CA THR A 84 -7.02 -4.39 -5.79
C THR A 84 -5.64 -4.94 -6.13
N LYS A 85 -5.23 -4.86 -7.41
CA LYS A 85 -3.92 -5.34 -7.90
C LYS A 85 -3.23 -4.29 -8.76
N THR A 86 -1.92 -4.18 -8.64
CA THR A 86 -1.10 -3.28 -9.46
C THR A 86 -1.29 -3.49 -10.97
N SER A 87 -1.51 -4.74 -11.41
CA SER A 87 -1.76 -5.06 -12.82
C SER A 87 -3.14 -4.61 -13.33
N GLU A 88 -4.03 -4.22 -12.44
CA GLU A 88 -5.40 -3.80 -12.75
C GLU A 88 -5.58 -2.28 -12.70
N ILE A 89 -4.51 -1.50 -12.64
CA ILE A 89 -4.59 -0.03 -12.72
C ILE A 89 -5.24 0.36 -14.05
N PRO A 90 -6.35 1.12 -14.04
CA PRO A 90 -7.06 1.47 -15.26
C PRO A 90 -6.27 2.49 -16.11
N PHE A 91 -6.28 2.32 -17.43
CA PHE A 91 -5.55 3.21 -18.33
C PHE A 91 -6.27 4.55 -18.59
N ASP A 92 -7.58 4.57 -18.41
CA ASP A 92 -8.50 5.67 -18.74
C ASP A 92 -9.07 6.40 -17.50
N TYR A 93 -8.41 6.28 -16.34
CA TYR A 93 -8.83 6.98 -15.13
C TYR A 93 -7.77 8.02 -14.72
N ASP A 94 -8.19 9.28 -14.60
CA ASP A 94 -7.30 10.41 -14.30
C ASP A 94 -7.37 10.89 -12.83
N GLY A 95 -8.23 10.23 -12.02
CA GLY A 95 -8.37 10.53 -10.59
C GLY A 95 -7.32 9.87 -9.70
N LEU A 96 -7.47 10.05 -8.40
CA LEU A 96 -6.62 9.41 -7.40
C LEU A 96 -6.97 7.91 -7.27
N MET A 97 -5.95 7.08 -7.11
CA MET A 97 -6.08 5.63 -6.99
C MET A 97 -5.29 5.13 -5.78
N GLY A 98 -5.95 4.33 -4.94
CA GLY A 98 -5.28 3.58 -3.88
C GLY A 98 -4.82 2.22 -4.41
N VAL A 99 -3.53 2.04 -4.55
CA VAL A 99 -2.91 0.80 -5.06
C VAL A 99 -2.20 0.04 -3.94
N PRO A 100 -2.03 -1.29 -4.04
CA PRO A 100 -1.27 -2.05 -3.07
C PRO A 100 0.18 -1.54 -2.95
N ILE A 101 0.78 -1.65 -1.77
CA ILE A 101 2.18 -1.25 -1.54
C ILE A 101 3.18 -1.96 -2.46
N THR A 102 2.82 -3.13 -2.98
CA THR A 102 3.61 -3.87 -3.99
C THR A 102 3.77 -3.11 -5.31
N PHE A 103 2.98 -2.05 -5.53
CA PHE A 103 3.15 -1.11 -6.64
C PHE A 103 4.56 -0.51 -6.69
N LEU A 104 5.21 -0.29 -5.54
CA LEU A 104 6.58 0.25 -5.47
C LEU A 104 7.60 -0.57 -6.25
N ASP A 105 7.38 -1.88 -6.42
CA ASP A 105 8.26 -2.74 -7.24
C ASP A 105 8.18 -2.42 -8.75
N LYS A 106 7.11 -1.76 -9.18
CA LYS A 106 6.84 -1.42 -10.58
C LYS A 106 6.66 0.09 -10.80
N TYR A 107 7.00 0.87 -9.80
CA TYR A 107 6.84 2.31 -9.87
C TYR A 107 7.77 2.93 -10.91
N ASN A 108 7.17 3.53 -11.94
CA ASN A 108 7.84 4.40 -12.89
C ASN A 108 7.41 5.85 -12.63
N PRO A 109 8.34 6.74 -12.23
CA PRO A 109 8.03 8.13 -11.93
C PRO A 109 7.66 8.97 -13.15
N GLU A 110 7.91 8.48 -14.37
CA GLU A 110 7.50 9.12 -15.61
C GLU A 110 6.02 8.84 -15.91
N GLN A 111 5.51 7.70 -15.48
CA GLN A 111 4.14 7.26 -15.70
C GLN A 111 3.18 7.63 -14.56
N PHE A 112 3.68 7.65 -13.33
CA PHE A 112 2.86 7.89 -12.14
C PHE A 112 3.48 8.91 -11.18
N GLU A 113 2.62 9.55 -10.41
CA GLU A 113 2.98 10.36 -9.26
C GLU A 113 2.48 9.67 -7.97
N ILE A 114 3.35 9.56 -6.97
CA ILE A 114 2.98 9.10 -5.64
C ILE A 114 2.50 10.30 -4.83
N ILE A 115 1.20 10.34 -4.53
CA ILE A 115 0.57 11.40 -3.73
C ILE A 115 0.84 11.20 -2.24
N GLY A 116 0.77 9.95 -1.75
CA GLY A 116 1.09 9.67 -0.37
C GLY A 116 0.86 8.22 0.06
N ASN A 117 1.14 7.97 1.34
CA ASN A 117 1.05 6.66 1.95
C ASN A 117 -0.18 6.55 2.86
N ALA A 118 -1.19 5.81 2.44
CA ALA A 118 -2.39 5.58 3.24
C ALA A 118 -2.18 4.63 4.46
N CYS A 119 -0.93 4.31 4.79
CA CYS A 119 -0.54 3.68 6.05
C CYS A 119 0.09 4.67 7.04
N ASP A 120 0.39 5.88 6.59
CA ASP A 120 0.97 6.94 7.43
C ASP A 120 -0.17 7.77 8.04
N THR A 121 -0.31 7.68 9.36
CA THR A 121 -1.41 8.31 10.10
C THR A 121 -1.39 9.83 9.96
N ASP A 122 -0.20 10.45 9.96
CA ASP A 122 -0.08 11.90 9.87
C ASP A 122 -0.40 12.38 8.46
N TRP A 123 0.08 11.66 7.44
CA TRP A 123 -0.26 11.95 6.07
C TRP A 123 -1.76 11.78 5.80
N ILE A 124 -2.40 10.68 6.24
CA ILE A 124 -3.83 10.43 6.06
C ILE A 124 -4.67 11.59 6.62
N ARG A 125 -4.33 12.08 7.81
CA ARG A 125 -5.04 13.22 8.43
C ARG A 125 -4.84 14.50 7.62
N SER A 126 -3.62 14.81 7.22
CA SER A 126 -3.31 16.01 6.43
C SER A 126 -3.91 15.96 5.03
N ALA A 127 -4.04 14.78 4.44
CA ALA A 127 -4.64 14.54 3.12
C ALA A 127 -6.17 14.66 3.11
N GLY A 128 -6.81 14.77 4.29
CA GLY A 128 -8.25 15.00 4.40
C GLY A 128 -9.10 13.72 4.40
N PHE A 129 -8.53 12.56 4.69
CA PHE A 129 -9.33 11.37 4.95
C PHE A 129 -10.25 11.59 6.15
N LYS A 130 -11.52 11.31 6.01
CA LYS A 130 -12.49 11.41 7.11
C LYS A 130 -12.34 10.23 8.08
N PRO A 131 -12.66 10.41 9.36
CA PRO A 131 -12.70 9.30 10.32
C PRO A 131 -13.69 8.21 9.91
N LEU A 132 -13.40 6.97 10.32
CA LEU A 132 -14.28 5.82 10.09
C LEU A 132 -15.69 5.99 10.67
N GLY A 133 -15.79 6.63 11.84
CA GLY A 133 -17.04 6.81 12.56
C GLY A 133 -17.53 5.53 13.27
N GLN A 134 -18.39 5.68 14.27
CA GLN A 134 -18.86 4.57 15.10
C GLN A 134 -19.71 3.58 14.30
N ALA A 135 -20.56 4.07 13.41
CA ALA A 135 -21.42 3.22 12.58
C ALA A 135 -20.63 2.24 11.71
N THR A 136 -19.49 2.67 11.14
CA THR A 136 -18.59 1.83 10.35
C THR A 136 -17.93 0.75 11.23
N ILE A 137 -17.50 1.13 12.44
CA ILE A 137 -16.92 0.17 13.40
C ILE A 137 -17.93 -0.89 13.81
N ASP A 138 -19.18 -0.49 14.10
CA ASP A 138 -20.25 -1.42 14.48
C ASP A 138 -20.54 -2.41 13.34
N ARG A 139 -20.54 -1.94 12.09
CA ARG A 139 -20.67 -2.82 10.91
C ARG A 139 -19.51 -3.81 10.81
N LEU A 140 -18.27 -3.36 10.96
CA LEU A 140 -17.08 -4.21 10.94
C LEU A 140 -17.16 -5.29 12.02
N ARG A 141 -17.59 -4.96 13.25
CA ARG A 141 -17.73 -5.92 14.34
C ARG A 141 -18.84 -6.95 14.08
N LYS A 142 -19.98 -6.51 13.54
CA LYS A 142 -21.06 -7.41 13.12
C LYS A 142 -20.64 -8.38 12.03
N GLN A 143 -19.72 -7.98 11.16
CA GLN A 143 -19.13 -8.85 10.14
C GLN A 143 -18.07 -9.82 10.69
N GLY A 144 -17.77 -9.79 11.99
CA GLY A 144 -16.71 -10.60 12.60
C GLY A 144 -15.29 -10.09 12.36
N ASN A 145 -15.14 -8.87 11.85
CA ASN A 145 -13.82 -8.29 11.61
C ASN A 145 -13.12 -7.97 12.95
N LYS A 146 -11.92 -8.52 13.13
CA LYS A 146 -11.09 -8.38 14.35
C LYS A 146 -10.01 -7.30 14.24
N ALA A 147 -9.99 -6.50 13.17
CA ALA A 147 -9.00 -5.45 12.99
C ALA A 147 -9.02 -4.46 14.18
N HIS A 148 -7.83 -4.05 14.61
CA HIS A 148 -7.66 -3.04 15.66
C HIS A 148 -7.88 -1.65 15.09
N VAL A 149 -9.14 -1.29 14.85
CA VAL A 149 -9.55 0.03 14.35
C VAL A 149 -10.55 0.67 15.30
N THR A 150 -10.50 1.98 15.37
CA THR A 150 -11.39 2.82 16.18
C THR A 150 -12.10 3.85 15.31
N ALA A 151 -13.19 4.42 15.83
CA ALA A 151 -14.00 5.42 15.11
C ALA A 151 -13.22 6.66 14.66
N ASN A 152 -12.16 7.02 15.39
CA ASN A 152 -11.32 8.20 15.11
C ASN A 152 -10.18 7.92 14.11
N MET A 153 -9.99 6.67 13.68
CA MET A 153 -9.02 6.36 12.65
C MET A 153 -9.52 6.80 11.28
N ASN A 154 -8.59 7.24 10.43
CA ASN A 154 -8.88 7.73 9.09
C ASN A 154 -8.50 6.73 7.98
N SER A 155 -8.34 5.43 8.32
CA SER A 155 -7.98 4.39 7.36
C SER A 155 -8.94 4.36 6.17
N PRO A 156 -8.45 4.20 4.92
CA PRO A 156 -9.33 4.06 3.77
C PRO A 156 -10.22 2.83 3.93
N TYR A 157 -11.49 2.95 3.56
CA TYR A 157 -12.41 1.83 3.52
C TYR A 157 -13.39 1.94 2.36
N ILE A 158 -13.86 0.81 1.92
CA ILE A 158 -14.88 0.67 0.88
C ILE A 158 -16.09 -0.10 1.41
N ILE A 159 -17.24 0.11 0.79
CA ILE A 159 -18.41 -0.74 0.98
C ILE A 159 -18.66 -1.46 -0.34
N LYS A 160 -18.56 -2.78 -0.32
CA LYS A 160 -18.84 -3.63 -1.46
C LYS A 160 -19.82 -4.73 -1.04
N ASP A 161 -20.90 -4.89 -1.80
CA ASP A 161 -21.97 -5.87 -1.50
C ASP A 161 -22.53 -5.75 -0.08
N GLY A 162 -22.62 -4.51 0.42
CA GLY A 162 -23.08 -4.21 1.78
C GLY A 162 -22.05 -4.48 2.89
N LEU A 163 -20.88 -4.99 2.54
CA LEU A 163 -19.80 -5.29 3.48
C LEU A 163 -18.75 -4.17 3.51
N VAL A 164 -18.37 -3.77 4.72
CA VAL A 164 -17.26 -2.85 4.94
C VAL A 164 -15.94 -3.59 4.81
N THR A 165 -15.05 -3.10 3.97
CA THR A 165 -13.72 -3.67 3.77
C THR A 165 -12.66 -2.60 4.02
N LEU A 166 -11.63 -2.95 4.79
CA LEU A 166 -10.43 -2.14 5.01
C LEU A 166 -9.31 -2.70 4.11
N PRO A 167 -8.97 -2.05 3.01
CA PRO A 167 -7.90 -2.51 2.14
C PRO A 167 -6.56 -2.51 2.89
N TYR A 168 -5.77 -3.59 2.71
CA TYR A 168 -4.44 -3.65 3.31
C TYR A 168 -3.47 -2.71 2.59
N ALA A 169 -2.64 -2.00 3.34
CA ALA A 169 -1.52 -1.16 2.92
C ALA A 169 -1.66 -0.55 1.50
N ARG A 170 -2.18 0.67 1.41
CA ARG A 170 -2.36 1.39 0.14
C ARG A 170 -1.39 2.56 0.01
N ILE A 171 -0.96 2.79 -1.22
CA ILE A 171 -0.30 4.01 -1.66
C ILE A 171 -1.28 4.75 -2.57
N ILE A 172 -1.45 6.03 -2.36
CA ILE A 172 -2.28 6.87 -3.24
C ILE A 172 -1.40 7.39 -4.36
N ILE A 173 -1.82 7.11 -5.58
CA ILE A 173 -1.13 7.51 -6.80
C ILE A 173 -2.06 8.28 -7.75
N LYS A 174 -1.45 8.95 -8.71
CA LYS A 174 -2.10 9.54 -9.87
C LYS A 174 -1.31 9.18 -11.13
N LYS A 175 -2.01 8.90 -12.22
CA LYS A 175 -1.40 8.77 -13.54
C LYS A 175 -0.98 10.15 -14.06
N LYS A 176 0.16 10.24 -14.71
CA LYS A 176 0.66 11.46 -15.39
C LYS A 176 0.14 11.60 -16.80
#